data_5ccb77fe4cf74ee19b6acfe1e47bde29
#
_entry.id   5ccb77fe4cf74ee19b6acfe1e47bde29
#
_cell.length_a   1.000
_cell.length_b   1.000
_cell.length_c   1.000
_cell.angle_alpha   90.00
_cell.angle_beta   90.00
_cell.angle_gamma   90.00
#
_symmetry.space_group_name_H-M   'P 1'
#
loop_
_entity.id
_entity.type
_entity.pdbx_description
1 polymer ?
#
loop_
_entity_poly.entity_id
_entity_poly.type
_entity_poly.pdbx_seq_one_letter_code
_entity_poly.pdbx_strand_id
1 'polypeptide(L)'
;MAVKLTNLLKNLPRTAGVDATVREYEEGFRTARDSALEDEQRAERKVNDLYYDLVTDFYEYGWGRSFHFAPRVPGESFKASLARHEHYMAHVLGLGPGMVAADIGCGVGGSLLEIARFSGARIVGVNSNAYQLERARRYAADAGLAHLAEFLNCDFLHVDAPDESFDAAYSIEATCCEPDKVSIYSEIFRLLKPGACFAAYEFCMTDRFDPQDPVHLKLKADLQLGGGLLEVVAPQTIDDALRAVGFEVLATRDLALQTGPSVPWYQPLAGSGFSLASFRSSRVGRKVTDNSLRALEALRVVPRGTLRVAQTLNLCADAMAEAGRLGIFTPMYFIHARKPG
;
A
#
# COMPACT_ATOMS: atom_id res chain seq x y z
N MET A 1 5.27 -4.68 17.62
CA MET A 1 5.80 -5.99 18.03
C MET A 1 5.71 -6.89 16.80
N ALA A 2 6.82 -7.37 16.25
CA ALA A 2 6.79 -8.20 15.04
C ALA A 2 5.92 -9.43 15.29
N VAL A 3 5.00 -9.71 14.37
CA VAL A 3 4.17 -10.92 14.41
C VAL A 3 5.11 -12.14 14.49
N LYS A 4 4.92 -12.99 15.49
CA LYS A 4 5.78 -14.19 15.64
C LYS A 4 5.55 -15.13 14.46
N LEU A 5 6.59 -15.85 14.02
CA LEU A 5 6.49 -16.89 12.97
C LEU A 5 5.34 -17.88 13.25
N THR A 6 5.05 -18.12 14.53
CA THR A 6 3.92 -18.95 14.97
C THR A 6 2.55 -18.37 14.59
N ASN A 7 2.44 -17.04 14.43
CA ASN A 7 1.20 -16.41 13.98
C ASN A 7 1.07 -16.47 12.46
N LEU A 8 2.19 -16.30 11.72
CA LEU A 8 2.22 -16.58 10.28
C LEU A 8 1.75 -18.02 10.01
N LEU A 9 2.31 -19.02 10.74
CA LEU A 9 1.95 -20.43 10.58
C LEU A 9 0.50 -20.74 11.01
N LYS A 10 -0.10 -19.97 11.91
CA LYS A 10 -1.49 -20.14 12.35
C LYS A 10 -2.51 -19.48 11.42
N ASN A 11 -2.12 -18.42 10.77
CA ASN A 11 -2.99 -17.55 9.99
C ASN A 11 -2.86 -17.78 8.47
N LEU A 12 -1.78 -18.45 8.01
CA LEU A 12 -1.69 -18.88 6.61
C LEU A 12 -2.98 -19.64 6.26
N PRO A 13 -3.68 -19.26 5.19
CA PRO A 13 -4.91 -19.92 4.81
C PRO A 13 -4.63 -21.42 4.70
N ARG A 14 -5.19 -22.20 5.63
CA ARG A 14 -5.14 -23.67 5.62
C ARG A 14 -5.97 -24.26 4.47
N THR A 15 -6.42 -23.39 3.59
CA THR A 15 -7.21 -23.75 2.42
C THR A 15 -6.34 -24.45 1.39
N ALA A 16 -6.82 -25.54 0.88
CA ALA A 16 -6.21 -26.40 -0.16
C ALA A 16 -6.00 -25.70 -1.51
N GLY A 17 -5.90 -24.36 -1.54
CA GLY A 17 -5.99 -23.54 -2.72
C GLY A 17 -4.88 -22.53 -2.98
N VAL A 18 -3.89 -22.31 -2.06
CA VAL A 18 -2.87 -21.24 -2.25
C VAL A 18 -2.17 -21.33 -3.61
N ASP A 19 -1.76 -22.51 -4.04
CA ASP A 19 -1.12 -22.72 -5.35
C ASP A 19 -2.09 -22.46 -6.53
N ALA A 20 -3.38 -22.74 -6.36
CA ALA A 20 -4.40 -22.41 -7.35
C ALA A 20 -4.66 -20.90 -7.38
N THR A 21 -4.76 -20.25 -6.23
CA THR A 21 -4.95 -18.80 -6.10
C THR A 21 -3.77 -18.02 -6.67
N VAL A 22 -2.52 -18.48 -6.45
CA VAL A 22 -1.34 -17.86 -7.07
C VAL A 22 -1.38 -17.95 -8.59
N ARG A 23 -1.77 -19.11 -9.13
CA ARG A 23 -1.92 -19.26 -10.59
C ARG A 23 -3.03 -18.38 -11.14
N GLU A 24 -4.17 -18.32 -10.45
CA GLU A 24 -5.29 -17.46 -10.82
C GLU A 24 -4.90 -15.99 -10.80
N TYR A 25 -4.13 -15.57 -9.79
CA TYR A 25 -3.57 -14.22 -9.70
C TYR A 25 -2.65 -13.91 -10.90
N GLU A 26 -1.64 -14.77 -11.17
CA GLU A 26 -0.68 -14.52 -12.24
C GLU A 26 -1.33 -14.55 -13.64
N GLU A 27 -2.35 -15.39 -13.83
CA GLU A 27 -3.12 -15.48 -15.06
C GLU A 27 -4.06 -14.28 -15.20
N GLY A 28 -4.76 -13.92 -14.14
CA GLY A 28 -5.62 -12.74 -14.07
C GLY A 28 -4.83 -11.46 -14.30
N PHE A 29 -3.63 -11.33 -13.71
CA PHE A 29 -2.74 -10.18 -13.90
C PHE A 29 -2.32 -10.00 -15.37
N ARG A 30 -1.99 -11.08 -16.07
CA ARG A 30 -1.67 -11.02 -17.51
C ARG A 30 -2.88 -10.65 -18.34
N THR A 31 -4.04 -11.22 -18.04
CA THR A 31 -5.29 -10.96 -18.78
C THR A 31 -5.76 -9.52 -18.57
N ALA A 32 -5.76 -9.00 -17.34
CA ALA A 32 -6.15 -7.62 -17.05
C ALA A 32 -5.25 -6.60 -17.76
N ARG A 33 -3.96 -6.91 -17.90
CA ARG A 33 -3.00 -6.05 -18.61
C ARG A 33 -3.22 -6.03 -20.14
N ASP A 34 -3.79 -7.09 -20.71
CA ASP A 34 -3.93 -7.28 -22.17
C ASP A 34 -5.37 -7.02 -22.68
N SER A 35 -6.36 -6.68 -21.79
CA SER A 35 -7.79 -6.56 -22.11
C SER A 35 -8.21 -5.14 -22.44
N ALA A 36 -9.36 -5.02 -23.16
CA ALA A 36 -10.03 -3.74 -23.48
C ALA A 36 -11.22 -3.45 -22.55
N LEU A 37 -11.17 -2.34 -21.98
CA LEU A 37 -12.01 -1.37 -21.22
C LEU A 37 -13.25 -1.77 -20.40
N GLU A 38 -14.13 -2.69 -20.69
CA GLU A 38 -15.38 -2.87 -19.89
C GLU A 38 -15.40 -4.11 -18.97
N ASP A 39 -14.66 -5.16 -19.30
CA ASP A 39 -14.40 -6.30 -18.39
C ASP A 39 -13.18 -6.06 -17.46
N GLU A 40 -12.45 -4.98 -17.71
CA GLU A 40 -11.15 -4.64 -17.12
C GLU A 40 -11.27 -4.37 -15.62
N GLN A 41 -12.11 -3.43 -15.19
CA GLN A 41 -12.27 -3.05 -13.78
C GLN A 41 -12.71 -4.21 -12.87
N ARG A 42 -13.50 -5.15 -13.40
CA ARG A 42 -13.91 -6.34 -12.63
C ARG A 42 -12.80 -7.37 -12.52
N ALA A 43 -12.00 -7.51 -13.57
CA ALA A 43 -10.81 -8.36 -13.57
C ALA A 43 -9.72 -7.79 -12.65
N GLU A 44 -9.52 -6.47 -12.67
CA GLU A 44 -8.57 -5.73 -11.84
C GLU A 44 -8.86 -5.89 -10.35
N ARG A 45 -10.11 -5.69 -9.94
CA ARG A 45 -10.54 -5.90 -8.54
C ARG A 45 -10.26 -7.31 -8.06
N LYS A 46 -10.61 -8.30 -8.87
CA LYS A 46 -10.35 -9.70 -8.55
C LYS A 46 -8.86 -10.00 -8.39
N VAL A 47 -8.02 -9.42 -9.22
CA VAL A 47 -6.55 -9.54 -9.13
C VAL A 47 -6.04 -8.93 -7.83
N ASN A 48 -6.51 -7.74 -7.46
CA ASN A 48 -6.13 -7.08 -6.21
C ASN A 48 -6.59 -7.86 -4.97
N ASP A 49 -7.82 -8.34 -4.93
CA ASP A 49 -8.33 -9.14 -3.80
C ASP A 49 -7.54 -10.43 -3.63
N LEU A 50 -7.28 -11.16 -4.72
CA LEU A 50 -6.44 -12.37 -4.71
C LEU A 50 -5.02 -12.09 -4.22
N TYR A 51 -4.44 -10.96 -4.66
CA TYR A 51 -3.12 -10.54 -4.20
C TYR A 51 -3.10 -10.33 -2.69
N TYR A 52 -3.99 -9.51 -2.15
CA TYR A 52 -4.00 -9.18 -0.72
C TYR A 52 -4.39 -10.37 0.16
N ASP A 53 -5.22 -11.29 -0.31
CA ASP A 53 -5.49 -12.56 0.39
C ASP A 53 -4.22 -13.42 0.54
N LEU A 54 -3.33 -13.37 -0.46
CA LEU A 54 -2.08 -14.12 -0.45
C LEU A 54 -0.99 -13.45 0.40
N VAL A 55 -0.89 -12.11 0.38
CA VAL A 55 0.29 -11.40 0.88
C VAL A 55 0.11 -10.75 2.25
N THR A 56 -1.12 -10.53 2.73
CA THR A 56 -1.39 -9.80 3.99
C THR A 56 -0.59 -10.35 5.17
N ASP A 57 -0.56 -11.67 5.36
CA ASP A 57 0.18 -12.30 6.47
C ASP A 57 1.70 -12.11 6.35
N PHE A 58 2.23 -12.13 5.12
CA PHE A 58 3.64 -11.87 4.86
C PHE A 58 4.01 -10.42 5.14
N TYR A 59 3.15 -9.48 4.77
CA TYR A 59 3.34 -8.07 5.06
C TYR A 59 3.33 -7.80 6.56
N GLU A 60 2.34 -8.32 7.30
CA GLU A 60 2.34 -8.18 8.75
C GLU A 60 3.58 -8.79 9.42
N TYR A 61 4.04 -9.94 8.92
CA TYR A 61 5.25 -10.60 9.43
C TYR A 61 6.54 -9.83 9.14
N GLY A 62 6.71 -9.34 7.91
CA GLY A 62 7.94 -8.73 7.43
C GLY A 62 8.02 -7.22 7.69
N TRP A 63 6.88 -6.53 7.62
CA TRP A 63 6.80 -5.07 7.63
C TRP A 63 6.09 -4.51 8.87
N GLY A 64 5.02 -5.13 9.30
CA GLY A 64 4.18 -4.67 10.39
C GLY A 64 2.74 -4.44 9.94
N ARG A 65 2.04 -3.50 10.58
CA ARG A 65 0.62 -3.22 10.29
C ARG A 65 0.40 -2.02 9.37
N SER A 66 1.40 -1.15 9.23
CA SER A 66 1.39 -0.02 8.30
C SER A 66 2.19 -0.41 7.06
N PHE A 67 1.48 -0.73 5.97
CA PHE A 67 2.05 -1.30 4.74
C PHE A 67 2.49 -0.22 3.77
N HIS A 68 3.35 0.69 4.23
CA HIS A 68 3.84 1.78 3.41
C HIS A 68 5.31 2.11 3.70
N PHE A 69 5.91 2.87 2.82
CA PHE A 69 7.23 3.44 2.99
C PHE A 69 7.18 4.76 3.75
N ALA A 70 8.33 5.25 4.15
CA ALA A 70 8.48 6.57 4.75
C ALA A 70 9.88 7.13 4.47
N PRO A 71 10.02 8.46 4.34
CA PRO A 71 11.32 9.09 4.36
C PRO A 71 12.02 8.81 5.69
N ARG A 72 13.31 8.50 5.67
CA ARG A 72 14.05 8.11 6.87
C ARG A 72 15.19 9.07 7.14
N VAL A 73 15.44 9.34 8.42
CA VAL A 73 16.58 10.10 8.88
C VAL A 73 17.59 9.19 9.61
N PRO A 74 18.90 9.52 9.62
CA PRO A 74 19.89 8.73 10.35
C PRO A 74 19.53 8.62 11.84
N GLY A 75 19.64 7.40 12.40
CA GLY A 75 19.31 7.13 13.80
C GLY A 75 17.83 6.88 14.10
N GLU A 76 16.94 7.17 13.17
CA GLU A 76 15.51 6.90 13.33
C GLU A 76 15.19 5.42 13.12
N SER A 77 14.34 4.84 13.98
CA SER A 77 13.84 3.49 13.77
C SER A 77 12.84 3.47 12.61
N PHE A 78 12.72 2.32 11.92
CA PHE A 78 11.73 2.16 10.84
C PHE A 78 10.31 2.48 11.31
N LYS A 79 9.91 1.98 12.49
CA LYS A 79 8.59 2.27 13.07
C LYS A 79 8.38 3.77 13.33
N ALA A 80 9.40 4.47 13.81
CA ALA A 80 9.29 5.92 14.06
C ALA A 80 9.16 6.70 12.76
N SER A 81 9.84 6.27 11.68
CA SER A 81 9.69 6.90 10.36
C SER A 81 8.28 6.75 9.79
N LEU A 82 7.66 5.55 9.94
CA LEU A 82 6.27 5.33 9.54
C LEU A 82 5.32 6.26 10.32
N ALA A 83 5.39 6.24 11.66
CA ALA A 83 4.53 7.08 12.49
C ALA A 83 4.68 8.58 12.17
N ARG A 84 5.91 9.07 11.98
CA ARG A 84 6.16 10.46 11.57
C ARG A 84 5.53 10.79 10.22
N HIS A 85 5.54 9.86 9.28
CA HIS A 85 4.93 10.02 7.96
C HIS A 85 3.41 10.05 8.02
N GLU A 86 2.82 9.20 8.85
CA GLU A 86 1.39 9.18 9.18
C GLU A 86 0.95 10.46 9.90
N HIS A 87 1.73 10.94 10.89
CA HIS A 87 1.47 12.20 11.58
C HIS A 87 1.57 13.42 10.63
N TYR A 88 2.49 13.39 9.67
CA TYR A 88 2.57 14.44 8.65
C TYR A 88 1.30 14.50 7.80
N MET A 89 0.73 13.34 7.41
CA MET A 89 -0.56 13.25 6.72
C MET A 89 -1.68 13.90 7.55
N ALA A 90 -1.79 13.52 8.82
CA ALA A 90 -2.77 14.10 9.73
C ALA A 90 -2.60 15.62 9.91
N HIS A 91 -1.34 16.09 10.00
CA HIS A 91 -1.02 17.51 10.14
C HIS A 91 -1.40 18.33 8.91
N VAL A 92 -1.08 17.85 7.71
CA VAL A 92 -1.40 18.54 6.45
C VAL A 92 -2.90 18.68 6.26
N LEU A 93 -3.68 17.66 6.63
CA LEU A 93 -5.14 17.66 6.57
C LEU A 93 -5.79 18.42 7.74
N GLY A 94 -5.00 18.89 8.71
CA GLY A 94 -5.52 19.57 9.89
C GLY A 94 -6.45 18.71 10.74
N LEU A 95 -6.26 17.38 10.75
CA LEU A 95 -7.15 16.46 11.47
C LEU A 95 -7.13 16.73 12.97
N GLY A 96 -8.32 16.75 13.58
CA GLY A 96 -8.50 16.97 14.99
C GLY A 96 -9.81 16.38 15.53
N PRO A 97 -10.01 16.48 16.87
CA PRO A 97 -11.23 15.98 17.51
C PRO A 97 -12.50 16.59 16.91
N GLY A 98 -13.51 15.76 16.66
CA GLY A 98 -14.78 16.16 16.07
C GLY A 98 -14.83 16.07 14.55
N MET A 99 -13.68 15.94 13.87
CA MET A 99 -13.63 15.69 12.43
C MET A 99 -13.85 14.21 12.10
N VAL A 100 -14.36 13.96 10.91
CA VAL A 100 -14.51 12.63 10.30
C VAL A 100 -13.72 12.59 9.00
N ALA A 101 -12.71 11.72 8.91
CA ALA A 101 -11.91 11.56 7.71
C ALA A 101 -12.05 10.15 7.11
N ALA A 102 -11.95 10.05 5.77
CA ALA A 102 -11.89 8.77 5.06
C ALA A 102 -10.43 8.34 4.84
N ASP A 103 -10.13 7.08 5.17
CA ASP A 103 -8.88 6.38 4.82
C ASP A 103 -9.14 5.45 3.63
N ILE A 104 -8.76 5.87 2.45
CA ILE A 104 -9.03 5.16 1.19
C ILE A 104 -7.98 4.07 0.97
N GLY A 105 -8.41 2.82 1.14
CA GLY A 105 -7.52 1.66 1.10
C GLY A 105 -6.81 1.41 2.44
N CYS A 106 -7.55 1.38 3.54
CA CYS A 106 -7.00 1.32 4.91
C CYS A 106 -6.25 0.02 5.26
N GLY A 107 -6.33 -1.02 4.43
CA GLY A 107 -5.71 -2.32 4.68
C GLY A 107 -6.10 -2.92 6.05
N VAL A 108 -5.11 -3.34 6.83
CA VAL A 108 -5.33 -3.86 8.20
C VAL A 108 -5.45 -2.75 9.27
N GLY A 109 -5.54 -1.49 8.84
CA GLY A 109 -5.80 -0.34 9.72
C GLY A 109 -4.59 0.16 10.52
N GLY A 110 -3.36 -0.19 10.15
CA GLY A 110 -2.17 0.24 10.89
C GLY A 110 -2.03 1.75 10.93
N SER A 111 -1.98 2.40 9.78
CA SER A 111 -1.89 3.85 9.60
C SER A 111 -3.13 4.56 10.14
N LEU A 112 -4.33 4.01 9.89
CA LEU A 112 -5.58 4.53 10.41
C LEU A 112 -5.55 4.71 11.93
N LEU A 113 -5.12 3.67 12.65
CA LEU A 113 -5.08 3.68 14.11
C LEU A 113 -4.02 4.63 14.67
N GLU A 114 -2.90 4.79 13.98
CA GLU A 114 -1.86 5.76 14.37
C GLU A 114 -2.33 7.20 14.14
N ILE A 115 -2.96 7.49 13.00
CA ILE A 115 -3.54 8.80 12.68
C ILE A 115 -4.69 9.13 13.64
N ALA A 116 -5.61 8.20 13.91
CA ALA A 116 -6.70 8.40 14.86
C ALA A 116 -6.19 8.71 16.27
N ARG A 117 -5.17 7.97 16.75
CA ARG A 117 -4.54 8.22 18.05
C ARG A 117 -3.87 9.58 18.13
N PHE A 118 -3.16 9.98 17.07
CA PHE A 118 -2.42 11.23 17.01
C PHE A 118 -3.35 12.45 16.95
N SER A 119 -4.37 12.38 16.09
CA SER A 119 -5.24 13.51 15.78
C SER A 119 -6.47 13.61 16.69
N GLY A 120 -6.95 12.49 17.24
CA GLY A 120 -8.25 12.42 17.90
C GLY A 120 -9.45 12.49 16.96
N ALA A 121 -9.24 12.51 15.65
CA ALA A 121 -10.30 12.45 14.65
C ALA A 121 -10.89 11.04 14.54
N ARG A 122 -12.15 10.95 14.14
CA ARG A 122 -12.78 9.70 13.75
C ARG A 122 -12.39 9.38 12.31
N ILE A 123 -11.87 8.18 12.10
CA ILE A 123 -11.42 7.74 10.77
C ILE A 123 -12.31 6.58 10.30
N VAL A 124 -12.82 6.70 9.08
CA VAL A 124 -13.59 5.67 8.38
C VAL A 124 -12.67 5.02 7.34
N GLY A 125 -12.24 3.81 7.61
CA GLY A 125 -11.39 3.03 6.70
C GLY A 125 -12.24 2.34 5.63
N VAL A 126 -11.91 2.58 4.38
CA VAL A 126 -12.54 1.96 3.21
C VAL A 126 -11.60 0.88 2.67
N ASN A 127 -12.10 -0.34 2.49
CA ASN A 127 -11.31 -1.44 1.90
C ASN A 127 -12.23 -2.54 1.36
N SER A 128 -11.88 -3.14 0.21
CA SER A 128 -12.65 -4.25 -0.40
C SER A 128 -12.37 -5.59 0.30
N ASN A 129 -11.18 -5.77 0.86
CA ASN A 129 -10.75 -7.04 1.43
C ASN A 129 -11.30 -7.26 2.86
N ALA A 130 -12.31 -8.13 2.98
CA ALA A 130 -12.98 -8.44 4.25
C ALA A 130 -12.04 -9.05 5.30
N TYR A 131 -11.04 -9.85 4.88
CA TYR A 131 -10.05 -10.47 5.77
C TYR A 131 -9.16 -9.42 6.45
N GLN A 132 -8.73 -8.39 5.68
CA GLN A 132 -7.99 -7.27 6.25
C GLN A 132 -8.84 -6.46 7.22
N LEU A 133 -10.11 -6.19 6.88
CA LEU A 133 -11.02 -5.43 7.74
C LEU A 133 -11.38 -6.16 9.05
N GLU A 134 -11.49 -7.48 9.04
CA GLU A 134 -11.66 -8.25 10.28
C GLU A 134 -10.47 -8.02 11.22
N ARG A 135 -9.26 -8.02 10.68
CA ARG A 135 -8.04 -7.71 11.44
C ARG A 135 -8.01 -6.28 11.94
N ALA A 136 -8.39 -5.32 11.08
CA ALA A 136 -8.43 -3.91 11.43
C ALA A 136 -9.37 -3.65 12.61
N ARG A 137 -10.59 -4.23 12.60
CA ARG A 137 -11.54 -4.14 13.72
C ARG A 137 -10.97 -4.72 15.02
N ARG A 138 -10.32 -5.87 14.95
CA ARG A 138 -9.65 -6.47 16.10
C ARG A 138 -8.53 -5.58 16.63
N TYR A 139 -7.71 -5.03 15.76
CA TYR A 139 -6.61 -4.15 16.16
C TYR A 139 -7.10 -2.83 16.75
N ALA A 140 -8.21 -2.28 16.25
CA ALA A 140 -8.87 -1.12 16.85
C ALA A 140 -9.37 -1.40 18.26
N ALA A 141 -10.00 -2.55 18.48
CA ALA A 141 -10.46 -2.98 19.80
C ALA A 141 -9.28 -3.19 20.77
N ASP A 142 -8.24 -3.92 20.35
CA ASP A 142 -7.03 -4.21 21.13
C ASP A 142 -6.27 -2.91 21.52
N ALA A 143 -6.34 -1.89 20.66
CA ALA A 143 -5.72 -0.59 20.90
C ALA A 143 -6.59 0.37 21.72
N GLY A 144 -7.85 0.02 22.05
CA GLY A 144 -8.81 0.89 22.70
C GLY A 144 -9.31 2.05 21.84
N LEU A 145 -9.16 1.95 20.51
CA LEU A 145 -9.49 2.99 19.52
C LEU A 145 -10.77 2.70 18.72
N ALA A 146 -11.54 1.67 19.09
CA ALA A 146 -12.76 1.32 18.38
C ALA A 146 -13.78 2.46 18.28
N HIS A 147 -13.73 3.43 19.19
CA HIS A 147 -14.60 4.61 19.17
C HIS A 147 -14.17 5.69 18.16
N LEU A 148 -12.93 5.61 17.64
CA LEU A 148 -12.39 6.51 16.62
C LEU A 148 -12.22 5.83 15.25
N ALA A 149 -12.46 4.53 15.15
CA ALA A 149 -12.22 3.74 13.94
C ALA A 149 -13.49 3.03 13.48
N GLU A 150 -13.93 3.32 12.29
CA GLU A 150 -15.02 2.65 11.59
C GLU A 150 -14.48 2.01 10.31
N PHE A 151 -15.14 0.95 9.79
CA PHE A 151 -14.63 0.21 8.63
C PHE A 151 -15.76 -0.16 7.69
N LEU A 152 -15.70 0.32 6.45
CA LEU A 152 -16.59 0.00 5.35
C LEU A 152 -15.95 -1.06 4.45
N ASN A 153 -16.68 -2.15 4.23
CA ASN A 153 -16.26 -3.18 3.28
C ASN A 153 -16.90 -2.90 1.91
N CYS A 154 -16.27 -2.08 1.13
CA CYS A 154 -16.71 -1.72 -0.21
C CYS A 154 -15.51 -1.41 -1.11
N ASP A 155 -15.80 -1.33 -2.40
CA ASP A 155 -14.88 -0.83 -3.40
C ASP A 155 -14.65 0.67 -3.20
N PHE A 156 -13.40 1.12 -3.25
CA PHE A 156 -13.07 2.54 -3.12
C PHE A 156 -13.48 3.38 -4.35
N LEU A 157 -13.85 2.74 -5.47
CA LEU A 157 -14.48 3.42 -6.61
C LEU A 157 -15.98 3.70 -6.38
N HIS A 158 -16.61 3.02 -5.41
CA HIS A 158 -18.02 3.14 -5.07
C HIS A 158 -18.21 2.99 -3.57
N VAL A 159 -17.85 4.02 -2.83
CA VAL A 159 -17.88 4.00 -1.36
C VAL A 159 -19.32 4.13 -0.87
N ASP A 160 -19.73 3.22 0.01
CA ASP A 160 -21.06 3.23 0.64
C ASP A 160 -21.15 4.32 1.72
N ALA A 161 -21.07 5.58 1.26
CA ALA A 161 -21.20 6.77 2.09
C ALA A 161 -21.87 7.90 1.28
N PRO A 162 -22.62 8.80 1.95
CA PRO A 162 -23.25 9.94 1.28
C PRO A 162 -22.23 10.88 0.66
N ASP A 163 -22.65 11.65 -0.36
CA ASP A 163 -21.89 12.77 -0.88
C ASP A 163 -21.59 13.76 0.25
N GLU A 164 -20.44 14.42 0.16
CA GLU A 164 -20.07 15.52 1.07
C GLU A 164 -20.13 15.16 2.56
N SER A 165 -19.77 13.90 2.89
CA SER A 165 -19.88 13.38 4.26
C SER A 165 -18.59 13.50 5.08
N PHE A 166 -17.43 13.70 4.43
CA PHE A 166 -16.14 13.73 5.11
C PHE A 166 -15.51 15.12 5.16
N ASP A 167 -14.90 15.42 6.32
CA ASP A 167 -14.15 16.66 6.56
C ASP A 167 -12.76 16.63 5.94
N ALA A 168 -12.24 15.45 5.63
CA ALA A 168 -11.00 15.20 4.91
C ALA A 168 -10.98 13.77 4.36
N ALA A 169 -10.12 13.51 3.37
CA ALA A 169 -9.80 12.16 2.94
C ALA A 169 -8.29 11.99 2.75
N TYR A 170 -7.80 10.77 2.93
CA TYR A 170 -6.42 10.44 2.61
C TYR A 170 -6.28 9.03 2.05
N SER A 171 -5.16 8.81 1.36
CA SER A 171 -4.73 7.49 0.91
C SER A 171 -3.23 7.35 1.11
N ILE A 172 -2.80 6.20 1.64
CA ILE A 172 -1.38 5.92 1.85
C ILE A 172 -1.01 4.68 1.04
N GLU A 173 -0.41 4.90 -0.13
CA GLU A 173 0.06 3.85 -1.04
C GLU A 173 -1.05 2.83 -1.41
N ALA A 174 -2.30 3.29 -1.60
CA ALA A 174 -3.44 2.43 -1.92
C ALA A 174 -4.12 2.82 -3.24
N THR A 175 -4.34 4.10 -3.51
CA THR A 175 -4.92 4.55 -4.78
C THR A 175 -4.00 4.32 -5.98
N CYS A 176 -2.72 3.98 -5.74
CA CYS A 176 -1.81 3.50 -6.78
C CYS A 176 -2.24 2.16 -7.41
N CYS A 177 -3.10 1.38 -6.74
CA CYS A 177 -3.64 0.13 -7.27
C CYS A 177 -4.70 0.36 -8.37
N GLU A 178 -5.25 1.57 -8.48
CA GLU A 178 -6.24 1.92 -9.49
C GLU A 178 -5.57 2.62 -10.68
N PRO A 179 -5.61 2.03 -11.88
CA PRO A 179 -5.04 2.65 -13.09
C PRO A 179 -5.80 3.91 -13.52
N ASP A 180 -7.13 3.90 -13.44
CA ASP A 180 -7.97 5.06 -13.78
C ASP A 180 -8.01 6.07 -12.63
N LYS A 181 -7.02 7.00 -12.66
CA LYS A 181 -6.89 8.04 -11.65
C LYS A 181 -8.06 9.03 -11.65
N VAL A 182 -8.74 9.21 -12.78
CA VAL A 182 -9.91 10.09 -12.86
C VAL A 182 -11.08 9.47 -12.09
N SER A 183 -11.35 8.20 -12.26
CA SER A 183 -12.42 7.49 -11.55
C SER A 183 -12.23 7.51 -10.04
N ILE A 184 -11.05 7.14 -9.54
CA ILE A 184 -10.81 7.11 -8.09
C ILE A 184 -10.84 8.51 -7.47
N TYR A 185 -10.26 9.53 -8.13
CA TYR A 185 -10.29 10.87 -7.58
C TYR A 185 -11.68 11.52 -7.70
N SER A 186 -12.51 11.13 -8.67
CA SER A 186 -13.92 11.54 -8.75
C SER A 186 -14.73 11.03 -7.57
N GLU A 187 -14.52 9.79 -7.17
CA GLU A 187 -15.19 9.23 -5.99
C GLU A 187 -14.73 9.93 -4.70
N ILE A 188 -13.43 10.15 -4.54
CA ILE A 188 -12.90 10.91 -3.38
C ILE A 188 -13.47 12.33 -3.36
N PHE A 189 -13.57 12.98 -4.53
CA PHE A 189 -14.16 14.33 -4.65
C PHE A 189 -15.63 14.34 -4.25
N ARG A 190 -16.42 13.32 -4.65
CA ARG A 190 -17.82 13.17 -4.25
C ARG A 190 -17.97 13.11 -2.72
N LEU A 191 -17.12 12.32 -2.07
CA LEU A 191 -17.16 12.07 -0.64
C LEU A 191 -16.82 13.29 0.22
N LEU A 192 -15.97 14.18 -0.28
CA LEU A 192 -15.48 15.34 0.46
C LEU A 192 -16.51 16.46 0.51
N LYS A 193 -16.64 17.11 1.67
CA LYS A 193 -17.38 18.36 1.83
C LYS A 193 -16.74 19.48 1.00
N PRO A 194 -17.50 20.49 0.56
CA PRO A 194 -16.92 21.70 -0.03
C PRO A 194 -15.87 22.33 0.89
N GLY A 195 -14.73 22.70 0.33
CA GLY A 195 -13.57 23.23 1.07
C GLY A 195 -12.68 22.19 1.76
N ALA A 196 -13.10 20.91 1.82
CA ALA A 196 -12.32 19.83 2.45
C ALA A 196 -11.11 19.41 1.58
N CYS A 197 -10.09 18.86 2.25
CA CYS A 197 -8.84 18.47 1.60
C CYS A 197 -8.70 16.94 1.45
N PHE A 198 -8.01 16.57 0.37
CA PHE A 198 -7.47 15.24 0.13
C PHE A 198 -5.95 15.28 0.15
N ALA A 199 -5.32 14.28 0.76
CA ALA A 199 -3.88 14.10 0.66
C ALA A 199 -3.53 12.62 0.46
N ALA A 200 -2.47 12.35 -0.31
CA ALA A 200 -2.06 10.98 -0.56
C ALA A 200 -0.53 10.83 -0.72
N TYR A 201 -0.09 9.58 -0.58
CA TYR A 201 1.21 9.10 -1.05
C TYR A 201 0.96 8.08 -2.15
N GLU A 202 1.56 8.30 -3.30
CA GLU A 202 1.37 7.52 -4.51
C GLU A 202 2.68 6.90 -5.00
N PHE A 203 2.57 5.71 -5.59
CA PHE A 203 3.65 5.12 -6.36
C PHE A 203 3.73 5.73 -7.73
N CYS A 204 4.93 6.21 -8.11
CA CYS A 204 5.15 6.82 -9.41
C CYS A 204 6.46 6.36 -10.05
N MET A 205 6.45 6.22 -11.38
CA MET A 205 7.67 6.26 -12.16
C MET A 205 8.12 7.71 -12.27
N THR A 206 9.38 8.00 -11.93
CA THR A 206 9.92 9.37 -11.95
C THR A 206 10.31 9.82 -13.35
N ASP A 207 10.69 11.07 -13.51
CA ASP A 207 11.19 11.64 -14.78
C ASP A 207 12.50 10.98 -15.28
N ARG A 208 13.15 10.14 -14.42
CA ARG A 208 14.32 9.36 -14.82
C ARG A 208 13.97 8.03 -15.48
N PHE A 209 12.70 7.64 -15.45
CA PHE A 209 12.26 6.43 -16.13
C PHE A 209 12.30 6.64 -17.65
N ASP A 210 13.08 5.79 -18.33
CA ASP A 210 13.16 5.77 -19.78
C ASP A 210 12.37 4.57 -20.32
N PRO A 211 11.25 4.80 -21.05
CA PRO A 211 10.45 3.74 -21.64
C PRO A 211 11.14 3.01 -22.81
N GLN A 212 12.34 3.44 -23.20
CA GLN A 212 13.17 2.78 -24.22
C GLN A 212 14.26 1.88 -23.60
N ASP A 213 14.55 2.03 -22.30
CA ASP A 213 15.54 1.22 -21.59
C ASP A 213 14.92 -0.11 -21.16
N PRO A 214 15.43 -1.26 -21.68
CA PRO A 214 14.90 -2.57 -21.32
C PRO A 214 15.08 -2.94 -19.85
N VAL A 215 16.04 -2.35 -19.13
CA VAL A 215 16.22 -2.55 -17.69
C VAL A 215 15.13 -1.83 -16.93
N HIS A 216 14.80 -0.59 -17.30
CA HIS A 216 13.72 0.18 -16.68
C HIS A 216 12.36 -0.48 -16.93
N LEU A 217 12.09 -0.93 -18.15
CA LEU A 217 10.86 -1.66 -18.49
C LEU A 217 10.71 -2.95 -17.67
N LYS A 218 11.82 -3.72 -17.56
CA LYS A 218 11.81 -4.94 -16.76
C LYS A 218 11.53 -4.66 -15.29
N LEU A 219 12.19 -3.66 -14.69
CA LEU A 219 12.00 -3.29 -13.30
C LEU A 219 10.55 -2.83 -13.04
N LYS A 220 9.96 -2.03 -13.94
CA LYS A 220 8.55 -1.64 -13.86
C LYS A 220 7.64 -2.87 -13.90
N ALA A 221 7.87 -3.80 -14.83
CA ALA A 221 7.06 -5.02 -14.94
C ALA A 221 7.17 -5.93 -13.71
N ASP A 222 8.38 -6.11 -13.17
CA ASP A 222 8.62 -6.91 -11.96
C ASP A 222 7.96 -6.27 -10.73
N LEU A 223 7.99 -4.94 -10.62
CA LEU A 223 7.34 -4.17 -9.58
C LEU A 223 5.81 -4.31 -9.67
N GLN A 224 5.26 -4.18 -10.87
CA GLN A 224 3.83 -4.32 -11.12
C GLN A 224 3.35 -5.73 -10.75
N LEU A 225 3.96 -6.78 -11.30
CA LEU A 225 3.59 -8.16 -11.02
C LEU A 225 3.74 -8.52 -9.54
N GLY A 226 4.85 -8.16 -8.95
CA GLY A 226 5.16 -8.52 -7.57
C GLY A 226 4.46 -7.64 -6.52
N GLY A 227 3.97 -6.47 -6.91
CA GLY A 227 3.23 -5.52 -6.08
C GLY A 227 1.71 -5.54 -6.26
N GLY A 228 1.19 -6.33 -7.21
CA GLY A 228 -0.23 -6.33 -7.53
C GLY A 228 -0.70 -5.04 -8.22
N LEU A 229 0.21 -4.32 -8.89
CA LEU A 229 -0.05 -3.02 -9.50
C LEU A 229 -0.22 -3.17 -11.01
N LEU A 230 -1.39 -2.92 -11.53
CA LEU A 230 -1.64 -3.04 -12.98
C LEU A 230 -0.89 -1.96 -13.78
N GLU A 231 -0.85 -0.74 -13.26
CA GLU A 231 -0.09 0.35 -13.83
C GLU A 231 0.60 1.18 -12.76
N VAL A 232 1.80 1.66 -13.03
CA VAL A 232 2.51 2.66 -12.23
C VAL A 232 2.74 3.87 -13.12
N VAL A 233 1.98 4.92 -12.87
CA VAL A 233 1.93 6.12 -13.70
C VAL A 233 3.05 7.12 -13.38
N ALA A 234 3.24 8.12 -14.25
CA ALA A 234 4.08 9.27 -13.94
C ALA A 234 3.34 10.27 -13.04
N PRO A 235 4.06 11.11 -12.26
CA PRO A 235 3.47 12.17 -11.43
C PRO A 235 2.50 13.09 -12.18
N GLN A 236 2.83 13.44 -13.43
CA GLN A 236 2.01 14.29 -14.26
C GLN A 236 0.60 13.73 -14.49
N THR A 237 0.47 12.40 -14.67
CA THR A 237 -0.83 11.72 -14.84
C THR A 237 -1.73 11.93 -13.63
N ILE A 238 -1.15 11.89 -12.43
CA ILE A 238 -1.85 12.13 -11.17
C ILE A 238 -2.31 13.59 -11.08
N ASP A 239 -1.41 14.51 -11.32
CA ASP A 239 -1.69 15.95 -11.26
C ASP A 239 -2.79 16.37 -12.28
N ASP A 240 -2.75 15.79 -13.47
CA ASP A 240 -3.75 16.07 -14.52
C ASP A 240 -5.11 15.48 -14.17
N ALA A 241 -5.14 14.25 -13.59
CA ALA A 241 -6.39 13.63 -13.14
C ALA A 241 -7.05 14.43 -12.00
N LEU A 242 -6.29 14.90 -11.02
CA LEU A 242 -6.81 15.75 -9.94
C LEU A 242 -7.46 17.03 -10.49
N ARG A 243 -6.78 17.70 -11.42
CA ARG A 243 -7.31 18.91 -12.06
C ARG A 243 -8.55 18.62 -12.92
N ALA A 244 -8.54 17.52 -13.66
CA ALA A 244 -9.67 17.10 -14.50
C ALA A 244 -10.94 16.85 -13.68
N VAL A 245 -10.80 16.29 -12.47
CA VAL A 245 -11.91 16.09 -11.52
C VAL A 245 -12.41 17.40 -10.90
N GLY A 246 -11.58 18.43 -10.85
CA GLY A 246 -11.94 19.74 -10.30
C GLY A 246 -11.28 20.05 -8.95
N PHE A 247 -10.30 19.28 -8.51
CA PHE A 247 -9.51 19.62 -7.34
C PHE A 247 -8.61 20.85 -7.59
N GLU A 248 -8.52 21.70 -6.60
CA GLU A 248 -7.45 22.68 -6.48
C GLU A 248 -6.20 21.98 -5.91
N VAL A 249 -5.18 21.80 -6.72
CA VAL A 249 -3.91 21.18 -6.30
C VAL A 249 -3.10 22.21 -5.51
N LEU A 250 -2.96 21.99 -4.21
CA LEU A 250 -2.26 22.89 -3.29
C LEU A 250 -0.76 22.62 -3.26
N ALA A 251 -0.36 21.33 -3.29
CA ALA A 251 1.03 20.95 -3.33
C ALA A 251 1.18 19.52 -3.87
N THR A 252 2.21 19.32 -4.69
CA THR A 252 2.70 17.99 -5.06
C THR A 252 4.22 17.97 -4.97
N ARG A 253 4.79 16.86 -4.49
CA ARG A 253 6.25 16.68 -4.40
C ARG A 253 6.64 15.24 -4.10
N ASP A 254 7.79 14.83 -4.58
CA ASP A 254 8.38 13.55 -4.21
C ASP A 254 9.10 13.66 -2.84
N LEU A 255 8.57 13.01 -1.81
CA LEU A 255 9.16 13.02 -0.47
C LEU A 255 10.37 12.06 -0.35
N ALA A 256 10.64 11.23 -1.35
CA ALA A 256 11.88 10.46 -1.42
C ALA A 256 13.09 11.33 -1.72
N LEU A 257 12.88 12.49 -2.34
CA LEU A 257 13.91 13.48 -2.69
C LEU A 257 14.15 14.47 -1.53
N GLN A 258 14.55 13.97 -0.36
CA GLN A 258 14.82 14.84 0.79
C GLN A 258 16.11 15.64 0.63
N THR A 259 16.05 16.93 1.02
CA THR A 259 17.23 17.76 1.20
C THR A 259 17.81 17.54 2.60
N GLY A 260 19.02 16.96 2.69
CA GLY A 260 19.72 16.73 3.95
C GLY A 260 20.15 15.28 4.16
N PRO A 261 20.73 14.95 5.33
CA PRO A 261 21.12 13.59 5.64
C PRO A 261 19.90 12.67 5.66
N SER A 262 19.82 11.76 4.72
CA SER A 262 18.70 10.80 4.61
C SER A 262 19.23 9.37 4.45
N VAL A 263 18.43 8.43 4.91
CA VAL A 263 18.63 7.01 4.64
C VAL A 263 17.74 6.67 3.46
N PRO A 264 18.26 6.00 2.41
CA PRO A 264 17.44 5.62 1.27
C PRO A 264 16.16 4.87 1.71
N TRP A 265 15.00 5.28 1.18
CA TRP A 265 13.72 4.67 1.54
C TRP A 265 13.69 3.16 1.29
N TYR A 266 14.41 2.70 0.27
CA TYR A 266 14.50 1.28 -0.11
C TYR A 266 15.49 0.47 0.75
N GLN A 267 16.21 1.08 1.70
CA GLN A 267 17.16 0.38 2.57
C GLN A 267 16.56 -0.84 3.29
N PRO A 268 15.30 -0.81 3.79
CA PRO A 268 14.68 -1.97 4.42
C PRO A 268 14.57 -3.17 3.47
N LEU A 269 14.35 -2.92 2.17
CA LEU A 269 14.26 -3.95 1.13
C LEU A 269 15.64 -4.48 0.72
N ALA A 270 16.65 -3.62 0.71
CA ALA A 270 18.02 -3.97 0.36
C ALA A 270 18.72 -4.82 1.44
N GLY A 271 18.12 -4.94 2.65
CA GLY A 271 18.67 -5.75 3.74
C GLY A 271 20.00 -5.22 4.29
N SER A 272 20.29 -3.94 4.10
CA SER A 272 21.49 -3.29 4.61
C SER A 272 21.24 -2.75 6.02
N GLY A 273 21.65 -3.48 7.06
CA GLY A 273 21.53 -3.06 8.46
C GLY A 273 21.82 -4.19 9.44
N PHE A 274 22.14 -3.85 10.70
CA PHE A 274 22.49 -4.79 11.78
C PHE A 274 21.26 -5.25 12.61
N SER A 275 20.08 -5.30 12.03
CA SER A 275 18.87 -5.76 12.73
C SER A 275 18.38 -7.12 12.21
N LEU A 276 17.61 -7.83 13.03
CA LEU A 276 16.97 -9.09 12.64
C LEU A 276 16.01 -8.90 11.44
N ALA A 277 15.36 -7.74 11.36
CA ALA A 277 14.53 -7.37 10.24
C ALA A 277 15.35 -7.17 8.97
N SER A 278 16.48 -6.45 9.05
CA SER A 278 17.42 -6.28 7.93
C SER A 278 18.02 -7.60 7.47
N PHE A 279 18.29 -8.54 8.39
CA PHE A 279 18.76 -9.88 8.01
C PHE A 279 17.68 -10.63 7.20
N ARG A 280 16.41 -10.59 7.63
CA ARG A 280 15.31 -11.25 6.91
C ARG A 280 15.13 -10.70 5.49
N SER A 281 15.28 -9.39 5.31
CA SER A 281 15.19 -8.73 4.01
C SER A 281 16.46 -8.91 3.16
N SER A 282 17.58 -9.35 3.74
CA SER A 282 18.83 -9.59 3.01
C SER A 282 18.70 -10.78 2.05
N ARG A 283 19.52 -10.80 0.99
CA ARG A 283 19.57 -11.94 0.04
C ARG A 283 19.82 -13.28 0.75
N VAL A 284 20.62 -13.31 1.81
CA VAL A 284 20.89 -14.51 2.58
C VAL A 284 19.67 -14.90 3.41
N GLY A 285 19.06 -13.94 4.12
CA GLY A 285 17.87 -14.18 4.93
C GLY A 285 16.69 -14.66 4.09
N ARG A 286 16.49 -14.09 2.90
CA ARG A 286 15.46 -14.54 1.94
C ARG A 286 15.71 -15.98 1.47
N LYS A 287 16.95 -16.35 1.11
CA LYS A 287 17.30 -17.76 0.78
C LYS A 287 17.04 -18.72 1.94
N VAL A 288 17.32 -18.30 3.18
CA VAL A 288 17.00 -19.12 4.38
C VAL A 288 15.48 -19.27 4.51
N THR A 289 14.71 -18.20 4.32
CA THR A 289 13.24 -18.23 4.34
C THR A 289 12.70 -19.15 3.25
N ASP A 290 13.17 -19.04 2.02
CA ASP A 290 12.75 -19.87 0.88
C ASP A 290 13.03 -21.36 1.13
N ASN A 291 14.22 -21.70 1.65
CA ASN A 291 14.55 -23.08 1.98
C ASN A 291 13.69 -23.61 3.13
N SER A 292 13.40 -22.77 4.12
CA SER A 292 12.52 -23.12 5.24
C SER A 292 11.08 -23.36 4.75
N LEU A 293 10.55 -22.47 3.89
CA LEU A 293 9.22 -22.64 3.31
C LEU A 293 9.13 -23.90 2.44
N ARG A 294 10.16 -24.20 1.64
CA ARG A 294 10.23 -25.42 0.83
C ARG A 294 10.16 -26.67 1.72
N ALA A 295 10.89 -26.71 2.83
CA ALA A 295 10.84 -27.79 3.78
C ALA A 295 9.46 -27.91 4.46
N LEU A 296 8.86 -26.77 4.86
CA LEU A 296 7.54 -26.73 5.49
C LEU A 296 6.42 -27.17 4.53
N GLU A 297 6.51 -26.81 3.24
CA GLU A 297 5.58 -27.31 2.21
C GLU A 297 5.72 -28.81 2.00
N ALA A 298 6.95 -29.33 1.94
CA ALA A 298 7.21 -30.77 1.80
C ALA A 298 6.66 -31.56 3.01
N LEU A 299 6.75 -30.99 4.21
CA LEU A 299 6.19 -31.56 5.45
C LEU A 299 4.68 -31.29 5.60
N ARG A 300 4.04 -30.59 4.67
CA ARG A 300 2.63 -30.17 4.72
C ARG A 300 2.26 -29.35 5.97
N VAL A 301 3.22 -28.64 6.53
CA VAL A 301 3.01 -27.72 7.67
C VAL A 301 2.40 -26.39 7.18
N VAL A 302 2.77 -25.99 5.96
CA VAL A 302 2.18 -24.84 5.26
C VAL A 302 1.57 -25.31 3.93
N PRO A 303 0.59 -24.57 3.37
CA PRO A 303 -0.01 -24.90 2.08
C PRO A 303 1.03 -24.88 0.94
N ARG A 304 0.81 -25.70 -0.08
CA ARG A 304 1.58 -25.62 -1.34
C ARG A 304 1.31 -24.27 -2.01
N GLY A 305 2.34 -23.65 -2.56
CA GLY A 305 2.28 -22.32 -3.17
C GLY A 305 2.76 -21.19 -2.26
N THR A 306 2.90 -21.42 -0.95
CA THR A 306 3.42 -20.43 0.02
C THR A 306 4.81 -19.92 -0.37
N LEU A 307 5.69 -20.80 -0.82
CA LEU A 307 7.02 -20.43 -1.35
C LEU A 307 6.89 -19.51 -2.58
N ARG A 308 5.96 -19.79 -3.48
CA ARG A 308 5.75 -18.99 -4.70
C ARG A 308 5.27 -17.57 -4.35
N VAL A 309 4.37 -17.42 -3.38
CA VAL A 309 3.98 -16.09 -2.85
C VAL A 309 5.21 -15.34 -2.32
N ALA A 310 6.04 -15.99 -1.51
CA ALA A 310 7.26 -15.35 -0.99
C ALA A 310 8.23 -14.94 -2.11
N GLN A 311 8.34 -15.73 -3.17
CA GLN A 311 9.17 -15.42 -4.33
C GLN A 311 8.63 -14.23 -5.14
N THR A 312 7.32 -14.13 -5.33
CA THR A 312 6.66 -12.98 -5.98
C THR A 312 6.90 -11.70 -5.18
N LEU A 313 6.77 -11.74 -3.85
CA LEU A 313 7.10 -10.62 -2.98
C LEU A 313 8.59 -10.23 -3.01
N ASN A 314 9.48 -11.22 -3.09
CA ASN A 314 10.92 -10.98 -3.22
C ASN A 314 11.25 -10.31 -4.56
N LEU A 315 10.56 -10.70 -5.65
CA LEU A 315 10.70 -10.07 -6.97
C LEU A 315 10.36 -8.56 -6.89
N CYS A 316 9.21 -8.23 -6.30
CA CYS A 316 8.81 -6.84 -6.07
C CYS A 316 9.83 -6.07 -5.23
N ALA A 317 10.27 -6.65 -4.11
CA ALA A 317 11.23 -6.01 -3.22
C ALA A 317 12.58 -5.72 -3.91
N ASP A 318 13.07 -6.64 -4.73
CA ASP A 318 14.31 -6.45 -5.49
C ASP A 318 14.12 -5.40 -6.59
N ALA A 319 12.98 -5.40 -7.29
CA ALA A 319 12.65 -4.40 -8.31
C ALA A 319 12.52 -3.00 -7.69
N MET A 320 11.82 -2.86 -6.57
CA MET A 320 11.69 -1.59 -5.84
C MET A 320 13.04 -1.07 -5.36
N ALA A 321 13.89 -1.92 -4.78
CA ALA A 321 15.20 -1.52 -4.29
C ALA A 321 16.10 -1.05 -5.44
N GLU A 322 16.12 -1.74 -6.57
CA GLU A 322 16.93 -1.37 -7.73
C GLU A 322 16.37 -0.14 -8.43
N ALA A 323 15.05 -0.04 -8.63
CA ALA A 323 14.39 1.13 -9.21
C ALA A 323 14.59 2.38 -8.34
N GLY A 324 14.56 2.22 -7.01
CA GLY A 324 14.90 3.29 -6.06
C GLY A 324 16.37 3.70 -6.15
N ARG A 325 17.30 2.75 -6.32
CA ARG A 325 18.73 3.04 -6.49
C ARG A 325 19.01 3.81 -7.79
N LEU A 326 18.32 3.47 -8.85
CA LEU A 326 18.38 4.16 -10.15
C LEU A 326 17.64 5.51 -10.11
N GLY A 327 16.77 5.70 -9.12
CA GLY A 327 15.92 6.89 -8.98
C GLY A 327 14.79 6.97 -10.00
N ILE A 328 14.40 5.83 -10.59
CA ILE A 328 13.32 5.75 -11.60
C ILE A 328 11.94 5.50 -11.01
N PHE A 329 11.86 5.23 -9.71
CA PHE A 329 10.63 4.95 -8.98
C PHE A 329 10.64 5.63 -7.61
N THR A 330 9.48 6.15 -7.21
CA THR A 330 9.21 6.66 -5.87
C THR A 330 7.92 6.07 -5.31
N PRO A 331 7.88 5.63 -4.03
CA PRO A 331 6.64 5.24 -3.37
C PRO A 331 5.96 6.42 -2.67
N MET A 332 6.52 7.62 -2.72
CA MET A 332 6.17 8.74 -1.86
C MET A 332 5.91 10.03 -2.65
N TYR A 333 5.29 9.93 -3.83
CA TYR A 333 4.77 11.12 -4.48
C TYR A 333 3.61 11.66 -3.66
N PHE A 334 3.86 12.75 -2.96
CA PHE A 334 2.90 13.39 -2.06
C PHE A 334 1.97 14.30 -2.84
N ILE A 335 0.69 14.21 -2.51
CA ILE A 335 -0.41 15.02 -3.04
C ILE A 335 -1.08 15.73 -1.87
N HIS A 336 -1.41 17.01 -2.06
CA HIS A 336 -2.33 17.76 -1.22
C HIS A 336 -3.22 18.61 -2.14
N ALA A 337 -4.51 18.33 -2.12
CA ALA A 337 -5.50 18.96 -2.98
C ALA A 337 -6.76 19.32 -2.18
N ARG A 338 -7.53 20.30 -2.65
CA ARG A 338 -8.73 20.79 -1.99
C ARG A 338 -9.92 20.71 -2.93
N LYS A 339 -11.07 20.23 -2.45
CA LYS A 339 -12.35 20.44 -3.14
C LYS A 339 -12.74 21.91 -2.98
N PRO A 340 -12.98 22.67 -4.07
CA PRO A 340 -13.46 24.05 -3.98
C PRO A 340 -14.72 24.16 -3.14
N GLY A 341 -14.93 25.34 -2.50
CA GLY A 341 -16.11 25.64 -1.67
C GLY A 341 -17.33 26.02 -2.48
#